data_22448f4016fb6a03bc915979fb60b36e
#
_entry.id   22448f4016fb6a03bc915979fb60b36e
#
_cell.length_a   1.000
_cell.length_b   1.000
_cell.length_c   1.000
_cell.angle_alpha   90.00
_cell.angle_beta   90.00
_cell.angle_gamma   90.00
#
_symmetry.space_group_name_H-M   'P 1'
#
loop_
_entity.id
_entity.type
_entity.pdbx_description
1 polymer ?
#
loop_
_entity_poly.entity_id
_entity_poly.type
_entity_poly.pdbx_seq_one_letter_code
_entity_poly.pdbx_strand_id
1 'polypeptide(L)'
;MCQYAKEAKNKVVRGANRATYDQQEIFTILDAGFLCHVAFNINGHPFMIPTAYGRKGDILYIHGSVKSRTIQEVAKGISVCLAVTHLDGLVLARSAFHHSVNYRSAIIYGTVLEITNREAKNEALFCITENILKGRWDESRQPNEKELDITGVLEIKIESASAKIRSGGPLDDKEDYDLDIWAGELPMITNYGLPVEDEKLREGIEISNSVQVVAQTRF
;
A
#
# COMPACT_ATOMS: atom_id res chain seq x y z
N MET A 1 -4.33 -5.08 -23.17
CA MET A 1 -4.24 -4.92 -21.70
C MET A 1 -3.44 -6.10 -21.17
N CYS A 2 -2.41 -5.84 -20.36
CA CYS A 2 -1.59 -6.89 -19.79
C CYS A 2 -2.28 -7.38 -18.50
N GLN A 3 -2.48 -8.70 -18.38
CA GLN A 3 -3.16 -9.30 -17.23
C GLN A 3 -2.26 -10.35 -16.58
N TYR A 4 -2.33 -10.44 -15.26
CA TYR A 4 -1.77 -11.56 -14.55
C TYR A 4 -2.58 -12.84 -14.79
N ALA A 5 -1.89 -13.95 -14.97
CA ALA A 5 -2.54 -15.24 -15.09
C ALA A 5 -3.33 -15.59 -13.82
N LYS A 6 -4.51 -16.20 -14.00
CA LYS A 6 -5.31 -16.71 -12.86
C LYS A 6 -4.74 -18.05 -12.42
N GLU A 7 -4.12 -18.06 -11.27
CA GLU A 7 -3.53 -19.23 -10.64
C GLU A 7 -4.24 -19.56 -9.32
N ALA A 8 -4.02 -20.73 -8.77
CA ALA A 8 -4.66 -21.15 -7.52
C ALA A 8 -4.43 -20.14 -6.37
N LYS A 9 -3.21 -19.54 -6.29
CA LYS A 9 -2.83 -18.62 -5.22
C LYS A 9 -3.47 -17.22 -5.32
N ASN A 10 -3.77 -16.72 -6.54
CA ASN A 10 -4.33 -15.38 -6.75
C ASN A 10 -5.80 -15.38 -7.15
N LYS A 11 -6.41 -16.56 -7.37
CA LYS A 11 -7.78 -16.66 -7.82
C LYS A 11 -8.76 -16.20 -6.74
N VAL A 12 -9.51 -15.14 -7.04
CA VAL A 12 -10.62 -14.68 -6.21
C VAL A 12 -11.83 -15.59 -6.46
N VAL A 13 -12.27 -16.31 -5.44
CA VAL A 13 -13.41 -17.25 -5.53
C VAL A 13 -14.71 -16.55 -5.13
N ARG A 14 -14.76 -15.98 -3.91
CA ARG A 14 -15.96 -15.29 -3.43
C ARG A 14 -15.97 -13.84 -3.89
N GLY A 15 -17.07 -13.42 -4.53
CA GLY A 15 -17.20 -12.09 -5.11
C GLY A 15 -16.28 -11.90 -6.34
N ALA A 16 -16.19 -12.93 -7.18
CA ALA A 16 -15.36 -12.93 -8.38
C ALA A 16 -15.73 -11.81 -9.39
N ASN A 17 -16.96 -11.33 -9.34
CA ASN A 17 -17.44 -10.19 -10.14
C ASN A 17 -16.79 -8.84 -9.73
N ARG A 18 -16.12 -8.78 -8.59
CA ARG A 18 -15.37 -7.62 -8.09
C ARG A 18 -13.86 -7.76 -8.32
N ALA A 19 -13.42 -8.90 -8.87
CA ALA A 19 -12.01 -9.21 -9.06
C ALA A 19 -11.50 -8.68 -10.40
N THR A 20 -10.31 -8.15 -10.37
CA THR A 20 -9.53 -7.83 -11.56
C THR A 20 -8.13 -8.41 -11.47
N TYR A 21 -7.57 -8.73 -12.64
CA TYR A 21 -6.20 -9.20 -12.83
C TYR A 21 -5.44 -8.28 -13.79
N ASP A 22 -6.07 -7.15 -14.17
CA ASP A 22 -5.47 -6.15 -15.01
C ASP A 22 -4.33 -5.45 -14.28
N GLN A 23 -3.15 -5.41 -14.91
CA GLN A 23 -1.95 -4.85 -14.29
C GLN A 23 -2.11 -3.36 -13.98
N GLN A 24 -2.74 -2.60 -14.87
CA GLN A 24 -2.87 -1.17 -14.68
C GLN A 24 -3.82 -0.84 -13.53
N GLU A 25 -4.92 -1.57 -13.39
CA GLU A 25 -5.83 -1.41 -12.25
C GLU A 25 -5.14 -1.76 -10.93
N ILE A 26 -4.35 -2.85 -10.91
CA ILE A 26 -3.56 -3.24 -9.73
C ILE A 26 -2.52 -2.16 -9.40
N PHE A 27 -1.82 -1.63 -10.39
CA PHE A 27 -0.83 -0.57 -10.20
C PHE A 27 -1.48 0.71 -9.68
N THR A 28 -2.67 1.07 -10.17
CA THR A 28 -3.44 2.22 -9.65
C THR A 28 -3.76 2.06 -8.16
N ILE A 29 -4.09 0.85 -7.71
CA ILE A 29 -4.31 0.58 -6.28
C ILE A 29 -3.00 0.70 -5.48
N LEU A 30 -1.90 0.15 -6.01
CA LEU A 30 -0.59 0.24 -5.37
C LEU A 30 -0.09 1.70 -5.29
N ASP A 31 -0.28 2.49 -6.33
CA ASP A 31 0.19 3.88 -6.38
C ASP A 31 -0.68 4.86 -5.56
N ALA A 32 -1.87 4.43 -5.14
CA ALA A 32 -2.77 5.23 -4.32
C ALA A 32 -2.39 5.26 -2.82
N GLY A 33 -1.36 4.54 -2.40
CA GLY A 33 -0.90 4.52 -1.01
C GLY A 33 0.53 4.07 -0.87
N PHE A 34 1.04 4.14 0.34
CA PHE A 34 2.44 3.83 0.65
C PHE A 34 2.60 2.80 1.78
N LEU A 35 1.50 2.30 2.35
CA LEU A 35 1.52 1.27 3.39
C LEU A 35 1.06 -0.07 2.84
N CYS A 36 1.84 -1.11 3.06
CA CYS A 36 1.47 -2.47 2.78
C CYS A 36 1.65 -3.39 3.99
N HIS A 37 1.04 -4.57 3.93
CA HIS A 37 1.28 -5.66 4.88
C HIS A 37 1.99 -6.79 4.15
N VAL A 38 3.20 -7.12 4.58
CA VAL A 38 4.00 -8.20 3.98
C VAL A 38 3.89 -9.43 4.87
N ALA A 39 3.32 -10.50 4.32
CA ALA A 39 3.19 -11.81 4.96
C ALA A 39 4.24 -12.78 4.41
N PHE A 40 4.85 -13.54 5.30
CA PHE A 40 5.86 -14.55 4.99
C PHE A 40 5.84 -15.67 6.03
N ASN A 41 6.53 -16.77 5.73
CA ASN A 41 6.63 -17.92 6.64
C ASN A 41 8.09 -18.18 7.01
N ILE A 42 8.34 -18.40 8.29
CA ILE A 42 9.66 -18.83 8.80
C ILE A 42 9.44 -20.12 9.61
N ASN A 43 10.04 -21.21 9.18
CA ASN A 43 9.97 -22.50 9.86
C ASN A 43 8.53 -22.96 10.18
N GLY A 44 7.60 -22.76 9.25
CA GLY A 44 6.19 -23.12 9.42
C GLY A 44 5.33 -22.09 10.16
N HIS A 45 5.92 -21.04 10.72
CA HIS A 45 5.20 -19.98 11.42
C HIS A 45 4.93 -18.79 10.50
N PRO A 46 3.65 -18.33 10.40
CA PRO A 46 3.30 -17.15 9.63
C PRO A 46 3.72 -15.87 10.38
N PHE A 47 4.23 -14.90 9.62
CA PHE A 47 4.53 -13.55 10.08
C PHE A 47 3.86 -12.55 9.15
N MET A 48 3.45 -11.41 9.70
CA MET A 48 2.94 -10.28 8.94
C MET A 48 3.46 -8.99 9.55
N ILE A 49 3.96 -8.09 8.71
CA ILE A 49 4.45 -6.78 9.14
C ILE A 49 3.85 -5.67 8.26
N PRO A 50 3.41 -4.56 8.85
CA PRO A 50 3.16 -3.34 8.10
C PRO A 50 4.49 -2.65 7.76
N THR A 51 4.62 -2.13 6.55
CA THR A 51 5.80 -1.36 6.14
C THR A 51 5.46 -0.40 5.02
N ALA A 52 6.22 0.70 4.91
CA ALA A 52 6.15 1.55 3.74
C ALA A 52 6.80 0.86 2.53
N TYR A 53 6.30 1.17 1.35
CA TYR A 53 6.84 0.65 0.10
C TYR A 53 6.89 1.71 -0.99
N GLY A 54 7.67 1.46 -2.04
CA GLY A 54 7.65 2.18 -3.29
C GLY A 54 7.48 1.20 -4.46
N ARG A 55 6.95 1.66 -5.60
CA ARG A 55 6.79 0.84 -6.80
C ARG A 55 7.47 1.48 -8.02
N LYS A 56 8.21 0.68 -8.76
CA LYS A 56 8.76 1.06 -10.06
C LYS A 56 8.51 -0.08 -11.06
N GLY A 57 7.62 0.15 -12.01
CA GLY A 57 7.21 -0.92 -12.94
C GLY A 57 6.52 -2.08 -12.22
N ASP A 58 7.01 -3.28 -12.37
CA ASP A 58 6.54 -4.52 -11.73
C ASP A 58 7.34 -4.90 -10.47
N ILE A 59 8.09 -3.95 -9.91
CA ILE A 59 8.91 -4.15 -8.71
C ILE A 59 8.39 -3.28 -7.58
N LEU A 60 8.25 -3.88 -6.40
CA LEU A 60 7.99 -3.20 -5.13
C LEU A 60 9.28 -3.18 -4.31
N TYR A 61 9.55 -2.05 -3.68
CA TYR A 61 10.68 -1.88 -2.78
C TYR A 61 10.20 -1.69 -1.35
N ILE A 62 10.84 -2.38 -0.42
CA ILE A 62 10.68 -2.18 1.03
C ILE A 62 12.05 -2.04 1.68
N HIS A 63 12.09 -1.43 2.86
CA HIS A 63 13.34 -1.25 3.58
C HIS A 63 13.17 -1.45 5.08
N GLY A 64 14.30 -1.62 5.76
CA GLY A 64 14.33 -1.74 7.20
C GLY A 64 15.76 -1.82 7.72
N SER A 65 15.94 -1.96 9.03
CA SER A 65 17.27 -2.17 9.59
C SER A 65 17.81 -3.54 9.18
N VAL A 66 19.07 -3.62 8.78
CA VAL A 66 19.78 -4.90 8.53
C VAL A 66 19.77 -5.84 9.74
N LYS A 67 19.53 -5.30 10.95
CA LYS A 67 19.43 -6.07 12.20
C LYS A 67 18.01 -6.61 12.43
N SER A 68 17.03 -6.18 11.67
CA SER A 68 15.67 -6.67 11.87
C SER A 68 15.54 -8.11 11.40
N ARG A 69 14.86 -8.94 12.18
CA ARG A 69 14.56 -10.32 11.82
C ARG A 69 13.87 -10.42 10.47
N THR A 70 12.96 -9.51 10.17
CA THR A 70 12.23 -9.49 8.91
C THR A 70 13.18 -9.34 7.73
N ILE A 71 14.06 -8.33 7.75
CA ILE A 71 15.04 -8.13 6.66
C ILE A 71 15.92 -9.37 6.52
N GLN A 72 16.47 -9.88 7.63
CA GLN A 72 17.37 -11.04 7.61
C GLN A 72 16.74 -12.32 7.07
N GLU A 73 15.47 -12.57 7.40
CA GLU A 73 14.80 -13.80 6.96
C GLU A 73 14.25 -13.65 5.54
N VAL A 74 13.68 -12.50 5.23
CA VAL A 74 13.04 -12.28 3.91
C VAL A 74 14.09 -12.11 2.81
N ALA A 75 15.27 -11.52 3.12
CA ALA A 75 16.41 -11.41 2.20
C ALA A 75 16.97 -12.76 1.70
N LYS A 76 16.61 -13.88 2.33
CA LYS A 76 17.01 -15.23 1.89
C LYS A 76 16.34 -15.70 0.60
N GLY A 77 15.58 -14.84 -0.07
CA GLY A 77 14.91 -15.18 -1.32
C GLY A 77 13.63 -15.98 -1.13
N ILE A 78 12.91 -15.74 -0.03
CA ILE A 78 11.64 -16.42 0.23
C ILE A 78 10.48 -15.78 -0.54
N SER A 79 9.46 -16.58 -0.80
CA SER A 79 8.19 -16.09 -1.35
C SER A 79 7.40 -15.33 -0.30
N VAL A 80 6.81 -14.22 -0.70
CA VAL A 80 5.98 -13.37 0.15
C VAL A 80 4.61 -13.14 -0.46
N CYS A 81 3.64 -12.80 0.40
CA CYS A 81 2.36 -12.26 0.02
C CYS A 81 2.25 -10.84 0.59
N LEU A 82 1.94 -9.87 -0.26
CA LEU A 82 1.82 -8.47 0.11
C LEU A 82 0.39 -7.99 -0.15
N ALA A 83 -0.20 -7.29 0.81
CA ALA A 83 -1.53 -6.72 0.72
C ALA A 83 -1.49 -5.20 0.85
N VAL A 84 -2.22 -4.53 -0.05
CA VAL A 84 -2.55 -3.11 0.04
C VAL A 84 -4.08 -2.99 0.05
N THR A 85 -4.62 -2.15 0.94
CA THR A 85 -6.07 -1.95 1.03
C THR A 85 -6.39 -0.48 1.31
N HIS A 86 -7.31 0.06 0.54
CA HIS A 86 -7.91 1.37 0.74
C HIS A 86 -9.38 1.19 1.10
N LEU A 87 -9.83 1.86 2.15
CA LEU A 87 -11.24 1.94 2.53
C LEU A 87 -11.81 3.24 1.94
N ASP A 88 -12.80 3.11 1.07
CA ASP A 88 -13.38 4.24 0.33
C ASP A 88 -14.75 4.67 0.93
N GLY A 89 -15.37 3.85 1.79
CA GLY A 89 -16.61 4.23 2.46
C GLY A 89 -17.31 3.07 3.17
N LEU A 90 -18.23 3.43 4.06
CA LEU A 90 -19.17 2.48 4.65
C LEU A 90 -20.41 2.37 3.76
N VAL A 91 -20.97 1.18 3.69
CA VAL A 91 -22.21 0.90 2.98
C VAL A 91 -23.22 0.41 4.00
N LEU A 92 -24.16 1.28 4.31
CA LEU A 92 -25.18 1.07 5.34
C LEU A 92 -26.49 0.68 4.64
N ALA A 93 -26.91 -0.53 4.89
CA ALA A 93 -28.11 -1.11 4.32
C ALA A 93 -29.29 -1.00 5.32
N ARG A 94 -30.49 -1.31 4.87
CA ARG A 94 -31.66 -1.41 5.76
C ARG A 94 -31.57 -2.63 6.65
N SER A 95 -31.05 -3.72 6.12
CA SER A 95 -30.75 -4.93 6.89
C SER A 95 -29.29 -4.92 7.37
N ALA A 96 -29.06 -5.27 8.63
CA ALA A 96 -27.72 -5.44 9.17
C ALA A 96 -26.89 -6.50 8.42
N PHE A 97 -27.56 -7.47 7.80
CA PHE A 97 -26.94 -8.51 6.98
C PHE A 97 -26.30 -7.96 5.71
N HIS A 98 -26.85 -6.89 5.13
CA HIS A 98 -26.40 -6.28 3.87
C HIS A 98 -25.43 -5.11 4.06
N HIS A 99 -25.05 -4.75 5.29
CA HIS A 99 -23.97 -3.79 5.52
C HIS A 99 -22.68 -4.25 4.87
N SER A 100 -21.93 -3.29 4.35
CA SER A 100 -20.66 -3.58 3.62
C SER A 100 -19.73 -2.38 3.71
N VAL A 101 -18.59 -2.47 3.01
CA VAL A 101 -17.64 -1.38 2.81
C VAL A 101 -17.31 -1.23 1.33
N ASN A 102 -17.11 -0.01 0.85
CA ASN A 102 -16.47 0.27 -0.42
C ASN A 102 -14.95 0.27 -0.21
N TYR A 103 -14.22 -0.40 -1.07
CA TYR A 103 -12.78 -0.61 -0.92
C TYR A 103 -12.11 -0.95 -2.24
N ARG A 104 -10.83 -0.71 -2.29
CA ARG A 104 -9.90 -1.21 -3.31
C ARG A 104 -8.80 -1.98 -2.61
N SER A 105 -8.53 -3.22 -3.01
CA SER A 105 -7.46 -4.02 -2.44
C SER A 105 -6.68 -4.75 -3.52
N ALA A 106 -5.37 -4.86 -3.33
CA ALA A 106 -4.48 -5.65 -4.18
C ALA A 106 -3.73 -6.67 -3.32
N ILE A 107 -3.66 -7.89 -3.80
CA ILE A 107 -2.86 -8.97 -3.23
C ILE A 107 -1.78 -9.33 -4.24
N ILE A 108 -0.55 -9.26 -3.82
CA ILE A 108 0.65 -9.46 -4.62
C ILE A 108 1.39 -10.68 -4.10
N TYR A 109 1.87 -11.51 -5.01
CA TYR A 109 2.78 -12.61 -4.72
C TYR A 109 4.08 -12.41 -5.48
N GLY A 110 5.18 -12.60 -4.81
CA GLY A 110 6.50 -12.47 -5.40
C GLY A 110 7.59 -13.07 -4.53
N THR A 111 8.76 -13.17 -5.11
CA THR A 111 9.98 -13.59 -4.42
C THR A 111 10.81 -12.35 -4.10
N VAL A 112 11.38 -12.34 -2.93
CA VAL A 112 12.19 -11.21 -2.44
C VAL A 112 13.65 -11.40 -2.86
N LEU A 113 14.28 -10.31 -3.28
CA LEU A 113 15.73 -10.24 -3.49
C LEU A 113 16.31 -9.08 -2.69
N GLU A 114 17.46 -9.29 -2.08
CA GLU A 114 18.18 -8.22 -1.40
C GLU A 114 18.95 -7.36 -2.41
N ILE A 115 18.82 -6.06 -2.29
CA ILE A 115 19.60 -5.09 -3.06
C ILE A 115 20.89 -4.81 -2.30
N THR A 116 22.03 -5.24 -2.82
CA THR A 116 23.36 -5.04 -2.20
C THR A 116 24.16 -3.89 -2.81
N ASN A 117 23.90 -3.57 -4.09
CA ASN A 117 24.56 -2.45 -4.78
C ASN A 117 24.07 -1.10 -4.21
N ARG A 118 24.98 -0.17 -3.92
CA ARG A 118 24.68 1.10 -3.23
C ARG A 118 23.85 2.05 -4.10
N GLU A 119 24.12 2.15 -5.39
CA GLU A 119 23.35 2.98 -6.30
C GLU A 119 21.90 2.46 -6.39
N ALA A 120 21.73 1.15 -6.54
CA ALA A 120 20.42 0.51 -6.59
C ALA A 120 19.65 0.66 -5.25
N LYS A 121 20.35 0.58 -4.09
CA LYS A 121 19.74 0.90 -2.79
C LYS A 121 19.23 2.33 -2.75
N ASN A 122 20.02 3.28 -3.22
CA ASN A 122 19.66 4.69 -3.22
C ASN A 122 18.45 4.95 -4.14
N GLU A 123 18.39 4.32 -5.33
CA GLU A 123 17.23 4.39 -6.22
C GLU A 123 15.97 3.79 -5.58
N ALA A 124 16.08 2.68 -4.89
CA ALA A 124 14.95 2.06 -4.19
C ALA A 124 14.44 2.93 -3.03
N LEU A 125 15.35 3.54 -2.26
CA LEU A 125 15.01 4.48 -1.18
C LEU A 125 14.38 5.76 -1.73
N PHE A 126 14.87 6.27 -2.86
CA PHE A 126 14.22 7.34 -3.62
C PHE A 126 12.78 6.96 -3.96
N CYS A 127 12.57 5.78 -4.56
CA CYS A 127 11.25 5.31 -4.95
C CYS A 127 10.28 5.20 -3.75
N ILE A 128 10.76 4.70 -2.59
CA ILE A 128 9.96 4.60 -1.37
C ILE A 128 9.62 6.00 -0.84
N THR A 129 10.58 6.92 -0.78
CA THR A 129 10.36 8.27 -0.27
C THR A 129 9.38 9.04 -1.12
N GLU A 130 9.53 8.99 -2.44
CA GLU A 130 8.64 9.65 -3.40
C GLU A 130 7.22 9.04 -3.40
N ASN A 131 7.08 7.76 -3.06
CA ASN A 131 5.76 7.14 -2.89
C ASN A 131 5.08 7.59 -1.58
N ILE A 132 5.85 7.87 -0.53
CA ILE A 132 5.32 8.39 0.74
C ILE A 132 4.90 9.86 0.58
N LEU A 133 5.77 10.67 0.01
CA LEU A 133 5.54 12.10 -0.21
C LEU A 133 6.33 12.58 -1.42
N LYS A 134 5.63 12.86 -2.50
CA LYS A 134 6.22 13.26 -3.77
C LYS A 134 6.99 14.58 -3.65
N GLY A 135 8.21 14.60 -4.16
CA GLY A 135 9.14 15.75 -4.11
C GLY A 135 9.96 15.83 -2.82
N ARG A 136 9.70 14.94 -1.83
CA ARG A 136 10.39 15.00 -0.54
C ARG A 136 11.86 14.59 -0.62
N TRP A 137 12.22 13.73 -1.54
CA TRP A 137 13.59 13.27 -1.70
C TRP A 137 14.57 14.43 -1.96
N ASP A 138 14.22 15.32 -2.86
CA ASP A 138 15.06 16.47 -3.23
C ASP A 138 15.12 17.54 -2.13
N GLU A 139 14.15 17.57 -1.23
CA GLU A 139 14.07 18.48 -0.09
C GLU A 139 14.74 17.93 1.17
N SER A 140 15.32 16.74 1.11
CA SER A 140 16.01 16.09 2.22
C SER A 140 17.46 15.76 1.89
N ARG A 141 18.29 15.68 2.93
CA ARG A 141 19.67 15.21 2.75
C ARG A 141 19.66 13.74 2.32
N GLN A 142 20.41 13.42 1.28
CA GLN A 142 20.60 12.05 0.82
C GLN A 142 21.24 11.17 1.89
N PRO A 143 20.94 9.85 1.92
CA PRO A 143 21.59 8.91 2.81
C PRO A 143 23.11 8.91 2.63
N ASN A 144 23.85 8.94 3.72
CA ASN A 144 25.29 8.73 3.68
C ASN A 144 25.66 7.25 3.65
N GLU A 145 26.93 6.93 3.45
CA GLU A 145 27.42 5.54 3.35
C GLU A 145 27.08 4.69 4.57
N LYS A 146 27.24 5.23 5.78
CA LYS A 146 26.92 4.51 7.02
C LYS A 146 25.43 4.20 7.12
N GLU A 147 24.57 5.12 6.70
CA GLU A 147 23.13 4.94 6.68
C GLU A 147 22.73 3.86 5.66
N LEU A 148 23.35 3.83 4.50
CA LEU A 148 23.14 2.77 3.49
C LEU A 148 23.63 1.42 3.98
N ASP A 149 24.74 1.35 4.73
CA ASP A 149 25.28 0.11 5.26
C ASP A 149 24.38 -0.54 6.33
N ILE A 150 23.69 0.27 7.13
CA ILE A 150 22.76 -0.22 8.16
C ILE A 150 21.32 -0.41 7.70
N THR A 151 21.02 -0.03 6.44
CA THR A 151 19.71 -0.17 5.83
C THR A 151 19.68 -1.37 4.90
N GLY A 152 18.84 -2.34 5.22
CA GLY A 152 18.49 -3.43 4.32
C GLY A 152 17.40 -2.95 3.36
N VAL A 153 17.62 -3.14 2.07
CA VAL A 153 16.66 -2.79 1.02
C VAL A 153 16.35 -4.05 0.23
N LEU A 154 15.07 -4.31 0.07
CA LEU A 154 14.55 -5.50 -0.59
C LEU A 154 13.70 -5.11 -1.80
N GLU A 155 13.86 -5.84 -2.88
CA GLU A 155 12.95 -5.77 -4.02
C GLU A 155 12.06 -7.01 -4.06
N ILE A 156 10.82 -6.82 -4.50
CA ILE A 156 9.80 -7.85 -4.65
C ILE A 156 9.26 -7.72 -6.07
N LYS A 157 9.61 -8.62 -6.95
CA LYS A 157 9.03 -8.68 -8.29
C LYS A 157 7.59 -9.18 -8.19
N ILE A 158 6.65 -8.49 -8.82
CA ILE A 158 5.26 -8.91 -8.91
C ILE A 158 5.15 -10.07 -9.90
N GLU A 159 5.11 -11.29 -9.39
CA GLU A 159 4.99 -12.51 -10.21
C GLU A 159 3.54 -12.84 -10.52
N SER A 160 2.67 -12.62 -9.54
CA SER A 160 1.26 -12.94 -9.63
C SER A 160 0.47 -11.99 -8.74
N ALA A 161 -0.67 -11.50 -9.21
CA ALA A 161 -1.48 -10.55 -8.47
C ALA A 161 -2.95 -10.71 -8.77
N SER A 162 -3.78 -10.19 -7.86
CA SER A 162 -5.20 -9.94 -8.05
C SER A 162 -5.62 -8.71 -7.29
N ALA A 163 -6.60 -7.99 -7.79
CA ALA A 163 -7.25 -6.96 -7.03
C ALA A 163 -8.73 -7.25 -6.87
N LYS A 164 -9.33 -6.61 -5.87
CA LYS A 164 -10.75 -6.68 -5.59
C LYS A 164 -11.26 -5.29 -5.27
N ILE A 165 -12.29 -4.86 -6.00
CA ILE A 165 -12.86 -3.52 -5.92
C ILE A 165 -14.35 -3.65 -5.65
N ARG A 166 -14.85 -2.91 -4.65
CA ARG A 166 -16.27 -2.71 -4.42
C ARG A 166 -16.55 -1.22 -4.37
N SER A 167 -17.55 -0.81 -5.11
CA SER A 167 -18.13 0.54 -5.09
C SER A 167 -19.66 0.45 -5.17
N GLY A 168 -20.32 1.52 -4.81
CA GLY A 168 -21.76 1.66 -4.89
C GLY A 168 -22.51 1.31 -3.60
N GLY A 169 -23.79 1.61 -3.61
CA GLY A 169 -24.70 1.57 -2.48
C GLY A 169 -25.02 0.18 -1.94
N PRO A 170 -25.93 0.10 -0.97
CA PRO A 170 -26.42 -1.15 -0.44
C PRO A 170 -27.31 -1.88 -1.45
N LEU A 171 -27.34 -3.20 -1.32
CA LEU A 171 -28.23 -4.08 -2.07
C LEU A 171 -29.04 -4.86 -1.03
N ASP A 172 -30.19 -4.32 -0.66
CA ASP A 172 -31.12 -4.93 0.27
C ASP A 172 -32.04 -5.95 -0.44
N ASP A 173 -32.66 -6.82 0.31
CA ASP A 173 -33.73 -7.67 -0.19
C ASP A 173 -34.95 -6.81 -0.53
N LYS A 174 -35.80 -7.31 -1.44
CA LYS A 174 -36.92 -6.54 -1.98
C LYS A 174 -37.87 -6.00 -0.91
N GLU A 175 -38.11 -6.81 0.11
CA GLU A 175 -39.01 -6.52 1.22
C GLU A 175 -38.46 -5.43 2.15
N ASP A 176 -37.13 -5.28 2.22
CA ASP A 176 -36.49 -4.30 3.08
C ASP A 176 -36.59 -2.87 2.55
N TYR A 177 -36.87 -2.69 1.24
CA TYR A 177 -36.96 -1.34 0.65
C TYR A 177 -38.15 -0.54 1.17
N ASP A 178 -39.17 -1.21 1.74
CA ASP A 178 -40.35 -0.57 2.33
C ASP A 178 -40.15 -0.17 3.83
N LEU A 179 -38.97 -0.47 4.40
CA LEU A 179 -38.67 -0.12 5.78
C LEU A 179 -38.25 1.35 5.92
N ASP A 180 -38.74 2.03 6.94
CA ASP A 180 -38.40 3.41 7.28
C ASP A 180 -37.00 3.49 7.94
N ILE A 181 -36.00 2.92 7.27
CA ILE A 181 -34.61 2.85 7.73
C ILE A 181 -33.75 3.55 6.68
N TRP A 182 -32.94 4.54 7.13
CA TRP A 182 -31.98 5.18 6.25
C TRP A 182 -30.93 4.17 5.75
N ALA A 183 -30.65 4.18 4.45
CA ALA A 183 -29.64 3.36 3.81
C ALA A 183 -28.88 4.17 2.75
N GLY A 184 -27.58 3.91 2.61
CA GLY A 184 -26.77 4.67 1.68
C GLY A 184 -25.26 4.41 1.87
N GLU A 185 -24.49 5.30 1.30
CA GLU A 185 -23.03 5.29 1.39
C GLU A 185 -22.56 6.43 2.30
N LEU A 186 -21.60 6.14 3.20
CA LEU A 186 -20.87 7.14 3.96
C LEU A 186 -19.40 7.10 3.48
N PRO A 187 -18.99 8.02 2.58
CA PRO A 187 -17.63 8.07 2.07
C PRO A 187 -16.58 8.25 3.17
N MET A 188 -15.46 7.56 3.06
CA MET A 188 -14.28 7.74 3.89
C MET A 188 -13.23 8.50 3.10
N ILE A 189 -12.77 9.62 3.63
CA ILE A 189 -11.78 10.49 3.00
C ILE A 189 -10.56 10.57 3.93
N THR A 190 -9.40 10.23 3.42
CA THR A 190 -8.14 10.41 4.14
C THR A 190 -7.48 11.72 3.69
N ASN A 191 -7.30 12.64 4.62
CA ASN A 191 -6.66 13.93 4.38
C ASN A 191 -5.49 14.16 5.33
N TYR A 192 -4.50 14.92 4.87
CA TYR A 192 -3.44 15.42 5.74
C TYR A 192 -3.97 16.56 6.62
N GLY A 193 -3.51 16.59 7.87
CA GLY A 193 -3.76 17.70 8.79
C GLY A 193 -2.87 18.90 8.51
N LEU A 194 -2.96 19.92 9.36
CA LEU A 194 -2.00 21.02 9.35
C LEU A 194 -0.61 20.50 9.75
N PRO A 195 0.46 20.93 9.06
CA PRO A 195 1.81 20.60 9.47
C PRO A 195 2.09 21.09 10.90
N VAL A 196 2.81 20.25 11.64
CA VAL A 196 3.30 20.59 12.99
C VAL A 196 4.81 20.64 12.91
N GLU A 197 5.39 21.77 13.32
CA GLU A 197 6.84 21.99 13.30
C GLU A 197 7.54 21.14 14.36
N ASP A 198 8.74 20.67 14.04
CA ASP A 198 9.64 20.03 15.02
C ASP A 198 10.11 21.08 16.04
N GLU A 199 10.11 20.71 17.33
CA GLU A 199 10.54 21.62 18.42
C GLU A 199 11.97 22.14 18.27
N LYS A 200 12.80 21.46 17.48
CA LYS A 200 14.20 21.83 17.20
C LYS A 200 14.38 22.49 15.83
N LEU A 201 13.28 22.80 15.15
CA LEU A 201 13.35 23.50 13.88
C LEU A 201 13.98 24.89 14.11
N ARG A 202 15.00 25.23 13.33
CA ARG A 202 15.64 26.52 13.44
C ARG A 202 14.71 27.61 12.91
N GLU A 203 14.72 28.76 13.55
CA GLU A 203 13.96 29.93 13.11
C GLU A 203 14.29 30.31 11.65
N GLY A 204 13.27 30.68 10.89
CA GLY A 204 13.38 31.04 9.48
C GLY A 204 13.42 29.89 8.49
N ILE A 205 13.24 28.63 8.93
CA ILE A 205 13.07 27.51 8.04
C ILE A 205 11.59 27.38 7.68
N GLU A 206 11.26 27.61 6.44
CA GLU A 206 9.90 27.52 5.92
C GLU A 206 9.48 26.05 5.68
N ILE A 207 8.17 25.81 5.68
CA ILE A 207 7.58 24.51 5.33
C ILE A 207 7.96 24.18 3.89
N SER A 208 8.49 22.99 3.67
CA SER A 208 8.91 22.53 2.35
C SER A 208 7.73 22.40 1.36
N ASN A 209 8.02 22.58 0.08
CA ASN A 209 7.00 22.59 -0.98
C ASN A 209 6.21 21.29 -1.04
N SER A 210 6.86 20.12 -0.88
CA SER A 210 6.20 18.81 -0.85
C SER A 210 5.11 18.73 0.23
N VAL A 211 5.38 19.30 1.42
CA VAL A 211 4.42 19.34 2.53
C VAL A 211 3.32 20.38 2.26
N GLN A 212 3.66 21.56 1.73
CA GLN A 212 2.67 22.59 1.40
C GLN A 212 1.63 22.08 0.41
N VAL A 213 2.05 21.38 -0.64
CA VAL A 213 1.16 20.84 -1.68
C VAL A 213 0.10 19.91 -1.08
N VAL A 214 0.49 18.97 -0.21
CA VAL A 214 -0.47 18.02 0.38
C VAL A 214 -1.33 18.66 1.48
N ALA A 215 -0.79 19.63 2.22
CA ALA A 215 -1.54 20.33 3.28
C ALA A 215 -2.58 21.31 2.72
N GLN A 216 -2.39 21.82 1.51
CA GLN A 216 -3.32 22.73 0.84
C GLN A 216 -4.49 22.00 0.15
N THR A 217 -4.38 20.71 -0.09
CA THR A 217 -5.44 19.89 -0.70
C THR A 217 -6.57 19.65 0.31
N ARG A 218 -7.20 20.73 0.77
CA ARG A 218 -8.42 20.68 1.58
C ARG A 218 -9.62 20.74 0.64
N PHE A 219 -10.46 19.73 0.69
CA PHE A 219 -11.80 19.75 0.07
C PHE A 219 -12.82 20.35 1.02
#